data_a711fd0d31a5ca28c611b4ee770d5e07
#
_entry.id   a711fd0d31a5ca28c611b4ee770d5e07
#
_cell.length_a   1.000
_cell.length_b   1.000
_cell.length_c   1.000
_cell.angle_alpha   90.00
_cell.angle_beta   90.00
_cell.angle_gamma   90.00
#
_symmetry.space_group_name_H-M   'P 1'
#
loop_
_entity.id
_entity.type
_entity.pdbx_description
1 polymer ?
#
loop_
_entity_poly.entity_id
_entity_poly.type
_entity_poly.pdbx_seq_one_letter_code
_entity_poly.pdbx_strand_id
1 'polypeptide(L)'
;QIMENRITISICDEEYTFVAEEAPSYMQKVGSYVNDKMSELLDAAKVGRTDAAVLTAVNITDELFKEREAGDALRRQVKQYLDEASQAKNEVSELKREIFKLQQQKK
;
A
#
# COMPACT_ATOMS: atom_id res chain seq x y z
N GLN A 1 -24.50 -10.60 5.23
CA GLN A 1 -24.06 -11.86 5.84
C GLN A 1 -22.61 -12.13 5.50
N ILE A 2 -21.78 -12.27 6.52
CA ILE A 2 -20.34 -12.50 6.36
C ILE A 2 -20.14 -13.99 6.05
N MET A 3 -19.49 -14.27 4.93
CA MET A 3 -19.15 -15.64 4.55
C MET A 3 -17.73 -15.95 5.00
N GLU A 4 -17.61 -16.93 5.88
CA GLU A 4 -16.31 -17.40 6.32
C GLU A 4 -15.87 -18.56 5.46
N ASN A 5 -14.62 -18.50 5.00
CA ASN A 5 -14.01 -19.55 4.20
C ASN A 5 -12.94 -20.27 5.02
N ARG A 6 -12.95 -21.60 4.94
CA ARG A 6 -11.84 -22.39 5.47
C ARG A 6 -10.83 -22.56 4.34
N ILE A 7 -9.63 -22.06 4.57
CA ILE A 7 -8.59 -22.02 3.55
C ILE A 7 -7.35 -22.70 4.11
N THR A 8 -6.82 -23.65 3.36
CA THR A 8 -5.58 -24.34 3.71
C THR A 8 -4.45 -23.77 2.86
N ILE A 9 -3.39 -23.33 3.53
CA ILE A 9 -2.22 -22.74 2.89
C ILE A 9 -1.01 -23.57 3.29
N SER A 10 -0.15 -23.87 2.32
CA SER A 10 1.11 -24.57 2.56
C SER A 10 2.22 -23.53 2.72
N ILE A 11 2.89 -23.55 3.87
CA ILE A 11 4.01 -22.67 4.18
C ILE A 11 5.19 -23.53 4.61
N CYS A 12 6.25 -23.52 3.82
CA CYS A 12 7.47 -24.29 4.07
C CYS A 12 7.15 -25.75 4.39
N ASP A 13 6.38 -26.37 3.51
CA ASP A 13 6.00 -27.79 3.53
C ASP A 13 5.08 -28.20 4.67
N GLU A 14 4.49 -27.26 5.40
CA GLU A 14 3.45 -27.55 6.36
C GLU A 14 2.16 -26.85 5.99
N GLU A 15 1.05 -27.51 6.23
CA GLU A 15 -0.26 -26.98 5.92
C GLU A 15 -0.89 -26.32 7.14
N TYR A 16 -1.47 -25.16 6.91
CA TYR A 16 -2.19 -24.39 7.94
C TYR A 16 -3.57 -24.06 7.42
N THR A 17 -4.57 -24.28 8.25
CA THR A 17 -5.96 -23.97 7.89
C THR A 17 -6.43 -22.75 8.66
N PHE A 18 -6.96 -21.78 7.93
CA PHE A 18 -7.47 -20.54 8.48
C PHE A 18 -8.96 -20.41 8.16
N VAL A 19 -9.65 -19.72 9.05
CA VAL A 19 -11.01 -19.27 8.77
C VAL A 19 -10.92 -17.77 8.51
N ALA A 20 -11.28 -17.36 7.29
CA ALA A 20 -11.11 -15.98 6.84
C ALA A 20 -12.35 -15.51 6.09
N GLU A 21 -12.60 -14.20 6.17
CA GLU A 21 -13.69 -13.56 5.43
C GLU A 21 -13.27 -13.20 4.00
N GLU A 22 -11.97 -13.09 3.77
CA GLU A 22 -11.41 -12.74 2.47
C GLU A 22 -11.55 -13.90 1.48
N ALA A 23 -11.46 -13.57 0.20
CA ALA A 23 -11.55 -14.56 -0.86
C ALA A 23 -10.40 -15.57 -0.77
N PRO A 24 -10.65 -16.85 -1.09
CA PRO A 24 -9.59 -17.86 -1.07
C PRO A 24 -8.36 -17.49 -1.90
N SER A 25 -8.56 -16.90 -3.08
CA SER A 25 -7.45 -16.51 -3.95
C SER A 25 -6.55 -15.46 -3.30
N TYR A 26 -7.16 -14.53 -2.57
CA TYR A 26 -6.42 -13.52 -1.83
C TYR A 26 -5.60 -14.16 -0.70
N MET A 27 -6.21 -15.07 0.05
CA MET A 27 -5.51 -15.75 1.15
C MET A 27 -4.38 -16.63 0.66
N GLN A 28 -4.53 -17.25 -0.52
CA GLN A 28 -3.45 -18.02 -1.15
C GLN A 28 -2.28 -17.10 -1.50
N LYS A 29 -2.57 -15.90 -1.97
CA LYS A 29 -1.56 -14.88 -2.27
C LYS A 29 -0.81 -14.45 -1.00
N VAL A 30 -1.54 -14.23 0.09
CA VAL A 30 -0.96 -13.90 1.39
C VAL A 30 -0.02 -15.03 1.86
N GLY A 31 -0.50 -16.26 1.80
CA GLY A 31 0.29 -17.43 2.21
C GLY A 31 1.53 -17.63 1.37
N SER A 32 1.42 -17.41 0.06
CA SER A 32 2.56 -17.51 -0.86
C SER A 32 3.66 -16.51 -0.50
N TYR A 33 3.27 -15.31 -0.16
CA TYR A 33 4.23 -14.28 0.24
C TYR A 33 4.99 -14.68 1.50
N VAL A 34 4.28 -15.18 2.52
CA VAL A 34 4.89 -15.67 3.75
C VAL A 34 5.81 -16.87 3.45
N ASN A 35 5.33 -17.80 2.63
CA ASN A 35 6.10 -18.97 2.25
C ASN A 35 7.44 -18.58 1.62
N ASP A 36 7.42 -17.65 0.68
CA ASP A 36 8.62 -17.25 -0.04
C ASP A 36 9.62 -16.57 0.88
N LYS A 37 9.14 -15.67 1.73
CA LYS A 37 9.99 -14.98 2.71
C LYS A 37 10.62 -15.94 3.71
N MET A 38 9.83 -16.87 4.23
CA MET A 38 10.31 -17.82 5.22
C MET A 38 11.27 -18.85 4.63
N SER A 39 10.99 -19.29 3.40
CA SER A 39 11.88 -20.22 2.68
C SER A 39 13.28 -19.63 2.49
N GLU A 40 13.36 -18.36 2.12
CA GLU A 40 14.64 -17.69 1.94
C GLU A 40 15.47 -17.72 3.23
N LEU A 41 14.83 -17.48 4.37
CA LEU A 41 15.51 -17.48 5.66
C LEU A 41 15.96 -18.87 6.08
N LEU A 42 15.12 -19.89 5.84
CA LEU A 42 15.49 -21.27 6.13
C LEU A 42 16.71 -21.71 5.32
N ASP A 43 16.77 -21.32 4.05
CA ASP A 43 17.85 -21.71 3.15
C ASP A 43 19.14 -20.94 3.43
N ALA A 44 19.04 -19.63 3.63
CA ALA A 44 20.21 -18.75 3.72
C ALA A 44 20.83 -18.71 5.12
N ALA A 45 20.02 -18.66 6.16
CA ALA A 45 20.49 -18.41 7.53
C ALA A 45 20.67 -19.68 8.34
N LYS A 46 20.22 -20.82 7.85
CA LYS A 46 20.29 -22.12 8.55
C LYS A 46 19.73 -22.07 9.96
N VAL A 47 18.64 -21.32 10.13
CA VAL A 47 17.95 -21.20 11.41
C VAL A 47 16.84 -22.22 11.50
N GLY A 48 16.39 -22.51 12.72
CA GLY A 48 15.24 -23.38 12.94
C GLY A 48 13.96 -22.74 12.45
N ARG A 49 12.93 -23.55 12.34
CA ARG A 49 11.64 -23.15 11.80
C ARG A 49 11.00 -22.01 12.61
N THR A 50 11.03 -22.09 13.92
CA THR A 50 10.46 -21.05 14.78
C THR A 50 11.17 -19.72 14.60
N ASP A 51 12.51 -19.75 14.57
CA ASP A 51 13.30 -18.54 14.36
C ASP A 51 13.04 -17.94 12.99
N ALA A 52 12.94 -18.79 11.97
CA ALA A 52 12.60 -18.33 10.62
C ALA A 52 11.24 -17.64 10.58
N ALA A 53 10.25 -18.19 11.29
CA ALA A 53 8.92 -17.59 11.36
C ALA A 53 8.96 -16.22 12.05
N VAL A 54 9.71 -16.10 13.15
CA VAL A 54 9.85 -14.82 13.87
C VAL A 54 10.55 -13.78 12.99
N LEU A 55 11.63 -14.17 12.34
CA LEU A 55 12.37 -13.27 11.45
C LEU A 55 11.50 -12.86 10.26
N THR A 56 10.72 -13.77 9.73
CA THR A 56 9.77 -13.47 8.65
C THR A 56 8.76 -12.43 9.10
N ALA A 57 8.20 -12.58 10.29
CA ALA A 57 7.25 -11.62 10.85
C ALA A 57 7.89 -10.24 11.00
N VAL A 58 9.14 -10.17 11.48
CA VAL A 58 9.88 -8.91 11.62
C VAL A 58 10.09 -8.27 10.25
N ASN A 59 10.53 -9.06 9.27
CA ASN A 59 10.81 -8.55 7.92
C ASN A 59 9.54 -8.02 7.24
N ILE A 60 8.43 -8.72 7.38
CA ILE A 60 7.16 -8.30 6.78
C ILE A 60 6.65 -7.04 7.48
N THR A 61 6.79 -6.96 8.80
CA THR A 61 6.39 -5.77 9.54
C THR A 61 7.24 -4.55 9.13
N ASP A 62 8.53 -4.76 8.93
CA ASP A 62 9.42 -3.71 8.43
C ASP A 62 8.94 -3.21 7.05
N GLU A 63 8.63 -4.14 6.16
CA GLU A 63 8.07 -3.79 4.84
C GLU A 63 6.79 -2.99 4.97
N LEU A 64 5.91 -3.41 5.87
CA LEU A 64 4.63 -2.72 6.11
C LEU A 64 4.86 -1.27 6.55
N PHE A 65 5.75 -1.07 7.49
CA PHE A 65 6.02 0.29 8.00
C PHE A 65 6.65 1.18 6.92
N LYS A 66 7.55 0.63 6.11
CA LYS A 66 8.14 1.36 5.00
C LYS A 66 7.10 1.74 3.95
N GLU A 67 6.19 0.81 3.65
CA GLU A 67 5.09 1.10 2.73
C GLU A 67 4.14 2.17 3.28
N ARG A 68 3.88 2.16 4.57
CA ARG A 68 3.06 3.20 5.20
C ARG A 68 3.73 4.57 5.13
N GLU A 69 5.04 4.64 5.37
CA GLU A 69 5.78 5.89 5.24
C GLU A 69 5.76 6.41 3.81
N ALA A 70 5.97 5.52 2.85
CA ALA A 70 5.92 5.89 1.43
C ALA A 70 4.53 6.38 1.05
N GLY A 71 3.48 5.72 1.56
CA GLY A 71 2.11 6.14 1.33
C GLY A 71 1.80 7.50 1.91
N ASP A 72 2.29 7.77 3.13
CA ASP A 72 2.11 9.07 3.77
C ASP A 72 2.83 10.18 3.01
N ALA A 73 4.05 9.91 2.55
CA ALA A 73 4.81 10.84 1.73
C ALA A 73 4.08 11.15 0.42
N LEU A 74 3.53 10.12 -0.20
CA LEU A 74 2.77 10.27 -1.43
C LEU A 74 1.49 11.10 -1.20
N ARG A 75 0.78 10.87 -0.11
CA ARG A 75 -0.40 11.65 0.24
C ARG A 75 -0.07 13.12 0.45
N ARG A 76 1.06 13.42 1.11
CA ARG A 76 1.53 14.79 1.26
C ARG A 76 1.83 15.44 -0.08
N GLN A 77 2.45 14.67 -0.99
CA GLN A 77 2.77 15.15 -2.33
C GLN A 77 1.51 15.44 -3.14
N VAL A 78 0.52 14.56 -3.05
CA VAL A 78 -0.77 14.77 -3.71
C VAL A 78 -1.44 16.03 -3.19
N LYS A 79 -1.44 16.23 -1.87
CA LYS A 79 -2.02 17.43 -1.27
C LYS A 79 -1.33 18.69 -1.78
N GLN A 80 0.00 18.66 -1.87
CA GLN A 80 0.78 19.78 -2.38
C GLN A 80 0.40 20.10 -3.83
N TYR A 81 0.28 19.09 -4.67
CA TYR A 81 -0.11 19.29 -6.07
C TYR A 81 -1.53 19.82 -6.20
N LEU A 82 -2.44 19.38 -5.35
CA LEU A 82 -3.81 19.89 -5.34
C LEU A 82 -3.84 21.36 -4.93
N ASP A 83 -3.05 21.75 -3.95
CA ASP A 83 -2.94 23.15 -3.52
C ASP A 83 -2.37 24.01 -4.65
N GLU A 84 -1.32 23.53 -5.32
CA GLU A 84 -0.71 24.24 -6.46
C GLU A 84 -1.71 24.39 -7.61
N ALA A 85 -2.47 23.34 -7.90
CA ALA A 85 -3.48 23.39 -8.95
C ALA A 85 -4.59 24.38 -8.61
N SER A 86 -4.98 24.43 -7.33
CA SER A 86 -5.98 25.37 -6.86
C SER A 86 -5.51 26.82 -7.00
N GLN A 87 -4.27 27.09 -6.64
CA GLN A 87 -3.67 28.42 -6.79
C GLN A 87 -3.59 28.83 -8.25
N ALA A 88 -3.14 27.93 -9.11
CA ALA A 88 -3.06 28.21 -10.55
C ALA A 88 -4.44 28.51 -11.13
N LYS A 89 -5.47 27.78 -10.72
CA LYS A 89 -6.83 28.02 -11.14
C LYS A 89 -7.33 29.39 -10.71
N ASN A 90 -7.01 29.80 -9.47
CA ASN A 90 -7.38 31.11 -8.96
C ASN A 90 -6.68 32.21 -9.73
N GLU A 91 -5.41 32.05 -10.05
CA GLU A 91 -4.66 33.02 -10.87
C GLU A 91 -5.27 33.16 -12.25
N VAL A 92 -5.66 32.05 -12.87
CA VAL A 92 -6.33 32.10 -14.17
C VAL A 92 -7.64 32.88 -14.08
N SER A 93 -8.42 32.66 -13.03
CA SER A 93 -9.67 33.38 -12.82
C SER A 93 -9.44 34.89 -12.64
N GLU A 94 -8.42 35.26 -11.89
CA GLU A 94 -8.07 36.67 -11.69
C GLU A 94 -7.62 37.34 -12.98
N LEU A 95 -6.78 36.66 -13.75
CA LEU A 95 -6.31 37.17 -15.04
C LEU A 95 -7.44 37.36 -16.04
N LYS A 96 -8.38 36.42 -16.08
CA LYS A 96 -9.58 36.57 -16.92
C LYS A 96 -10.38 37.79 -16.53
N ARG A 97 -10.48 38.04 -15.23
CA ARG A 97 -11.20 39.21 -14.71
C ARG A 97 -10.50 40.51 -15.11
N GLU A 98 -9.17 40.54 -15.01
CA GLU A 98 -8.37 41.69 -15.44
C GLU A 98 -8.50 41.95 -16.93
N ILE A 99 -8.44 40.91 -17.74
CA ILE A 99 -8.60 41.00 -19.18
C ILE A 99 -9.97 41.62 -19.50
N PHE A 100 -11.01 41.16 -18.85
CA PHE A 100 -12.36 41.69 -19.06
C PHE A 100 -12.40 43.19 -18.72
N LYS A 101 -11.83 43.61 -17.62
CA LYS A 101 -11.79 45.02 -17.22
C LYS A 101 -11.03 45.87 -18.24
N LEU A 102 -9.91 45.38 -18.73
CA LEU A 102 -9.14 46.12 -19.75
C LEU A 102 -9.89 46.26 -21.04
N GLN A 103 -10.62 45.24 -21.44
CA GLN A 103 -11.46 45.30 -22.63
C GLN A 103 -12.60 46.32 -22.50
N GLN A 104 -13.16 46.47 -21.31
CA GLN A 104 -14.20 47.47 -21.05
C GLN A 104 -13.64 48.89 -21.11
N GLN A 105 -12.40 49.10 -20.69
CA GLN A 105 -11.76 50.41 -20.69
C GLN A 105 -11.44 50.93 -22.09
N LYS A 106 -11.37 50.06 -23.08
CA LYS A 106 -11.05 50.45 -24.47
C LYS A 106 -12.22 50.96 -25.26
N LYS A 107 -13.39 51.03 -24.69
CA LYS A 107 -14.58 51.55 -25.39
C LYS A 107 -14.66 53.08 -25.32
#